data_cf097b38f3faa87e3712a0b7d819ca24
#
_entry.id   cf097b38f3faa87e3712a0b7d819ca24
#
_cell.length_a   1.000
_cell.length_b   1.000
_cell.length_c   1.000
_cell.angle_alpha   90.00
_cell.angle_beta   90.00
_cell.angle_gamma   90.00
#
_symmetry.space_group_name_H-M   'P 1'
#
loop_
_entity.id
_entity.type
_entity.pdbx_description
1 polymer ?
#
loop_
_entity_poly.entity_id
_entity_poly.type
_entity_poly.pdbx_seq_one_letter_code
_entity_poly.pdbx_strand_id
1 'polypeptide(L)'
;MENRPLEYDYSVSKLFIYSALAIGFIGMLVGVVIAWEMAFPAINTIFGDGAIAEYTNFSRLRVLHTDSVIYGFVLSGVFSTWYYVGQRVLKVSMAESKALMFIGYAHFWIYMIAALVLVISLFMGVTQSKEYAEFEWPLDLGITIVWLLWGASIAGLIGMRREKTLYVSIWYYIATFLAVAMLHLLNNLAIPTYFASDGIGAWYHSVSMYAGTNDALVQWWFGHNAVAFVLTT
;
A
#
# COMPACT_ATOMS: atom_id res chain seq x y z
N MET A 1 3.99 -17.02 -40.12
CA MET A 1 4.22 -16.32 -38.86
C MET A 1 5.19 -17.14 -38.05
N GLU A 2 6.36 -16.59 -37.82
CA GLU A 2 7.44 -17.27 -37.12
C GLU A 2 7.00 -17.58 -35.68
N ASN A 3 7.04 -18.85 -35.32
CA ASN A 3 6.71 -19.33 -33.97
C ASN A 3 7.82 -18.93 -32.98
N ARG A 4 7.99 -17.61 -32.74
CA ARG A 4 8.89 -17.18 -31.67
C ARG A 4 8.25 -17.56 -30.32
N PRO A 5 9.00 -18.20 -29.41
CA PRO A 5 8.50 -18.43 -28.09
C PRO A 5 8.14 -17.10 -27.41
N LEU A 6 7.06 -17.08 -26.66
CA LEU A 6 6.60 -15.91 -25.94
C LEU A 6 7.61 -15.57 -24.83
N GLU A 7 8.28 -14.44 -24.95
CA GLU A 7 9.19 -13.92 -23.93
C GLU A 7 8.42 -13.01 -22.97
N TYR A 8 8.40 -13.36 -21.70
CA TYR A 8 7.75 -12.56 -20.65
C TYR A 8 8.70 -11.52 -20.08
N ASP A 9 8.22 -10.33 -19.82
CA ASP A 9 8.98 -9.29 -19.13
C ASP A 9 8.67 -9.27 -17.64
N TYR A 10 9.65 -9.58 -16.81
CA TYR A 10 9.54 -9.63 -15.36
C TYR A 10 10.16 -8.42 -14.66
N SER A 11 10.53 -7.36 -15.38
CA SER A 11 11.21 -6.20 -14.81
C SER A 11 10.41 -5.56 -13.68
N VAL A 12 9.12 -5.30 -13.90
CA VAL A 12 8.22 -4.72 -12.89
C VAL A 12 8.01 -5.68 -11.71
N SER A 13 7.83 -6.99 -11.98
CA SER A 13 7.71 -8.01 -10.93
C SER A 13 8.97 -8.05 -10.04
N LYS A 14 10.16 -7.98 -10.64
CA LYS A 14 11.43 -7.96 -9.89
C LYS A 14 11.58 -6.71 -9.02
N LEU A 15 11.16 -5.54 -9.51
CA LEU A 15 11.18 -4.32 -8.72
C LEU A 15 10.32 -4.47 -7.45
N PHE A 16 9.10 -4.96 -7.60
CA PHE A 16 8.20 -5.17 -6.47
C PHE A 16 8.71 -6.22 -5.47
N ILE A 17 9.25 -7.36 -5.94
CA ILE A 17 9.73 -8.39 -5.00
C ILE A 17 10.97 -7.94 -4.24
N TYR A 18 11.91 -7.23 -4.89
CA TYR A 18 13.07 -6.69 -4.18
C TYR A 18 12.68 -5.64 -3.16
N SER A 19 11.73 -4.75 -3.49
CA SER A 19 11.19 -3.77 -2.54
C SER A 19 10.46 -4.45 -1.39
N ALA A 20 9.65 -5.48 -1.68
CA ALA A 20 8.97 -6.27 -0.65
C ALA A 20 9.97 -6.84 0.36
N LEU A 21 11.01 -7.51 -0.11
CA LEU A 21 12.03 -8.11 0.77
C LEU A 21 12.78 -7.05 1.58
N ALA A 22 13.17 -5.94 0.97
CA ALA A 22 13.89 -4.88 1.65
C ALA A 22 13.03 -4.19 2.73
N ILE A 23 11.81 -3.80 2.38
CA ILE A 23 10.89 -3.13 3.31
C ILE A 23 10.42 -4.11 4.39
N GLY A 24 10.16 -5.37 4.02
CA GLY A 24 9.80 -6.42 4.97
C GLY A 24 10.90 -6.65 6.01
N PHE A 25 12.16 -6.71 5.59
CA PHE A 25 13.29 -6.83 6.52
C PHE A 25 13.36 -5.63 7.47
N ILE A 26 13.26 -4.41 6.97
CA ILE A 26 13.27 -3.19 7.80
C ILE A 26 12.06 -3.18 8.74
N GLY A 27 10.86 -3.47 8.24
CA GLY A 27 9.64 -3.52 9.04
C GLY A 27 9.73 -4.53 10.19
N MET A 28 10.30 -5.72 9.93
CA MET A 28 10.51 -6.73 10.99
C MET A 28 11.54 -6.27 12.02
N LEU A 29 12.61 -5.57 11.63
CA LEU A 29 13.56 -4.98 12.58
C LEU A 29 12.90 -3.94 13.47
N VAL A 30 12.05 -3.07 12.92
CA VAL A 30 11.23 -2.14 13.71
C VAL A 30 10.35 -2.89 14.69
N GLY A 31 9.76 -4.03 14.28
CA GLY A 31 9.00 -4.91 15.16
C GLY A 31 9.79 -5.44 16.35
N VAL A 32 11.08 -5.76 16.17
CA VAL A 32 11.97 -6.15 17.29
C VAL A 32 12.18 -4.98 18.24
N VAL A 33 12.38 -3.77 17.73
CA VAL A 33 12.56 -2.57 18.56
C VAL A 33 11.31 -2.31 19.41
N ILE A 34 10.12 -2.31 18.82
CA ILE A 34 8.88 -2.09 19.58
C ILE A 34 8.60 -3.20 20.61
N ALA A 35 9.02 -4.44 20.33
CA ALA A 35 8.92 -5.53 21.30
C ALA A 35 9.81 -5.27 22.52
N TRP A 36 11.01 -4.71 22.32
CA TRP A 36 11.89 -4.31 23.40
C TRP A 36 11.34 -3.10 24.18
N GLU A 37 10.74 -2.13 23.51
CA GLU A 37 10.09 -0.99 24.15
C GLU A 37 8.94 -1.43 25.07
N MET A 38 8.20 -2.47 24.69
CA MET A 38 7.18 -3.06 25.56
C MET A 38 7.77 -3.82 26.74
N ALA A 39 8.85 -4.57 26.53
CA ALA A 39 9.50 -5.34 27.58
C ALA A 39 10.28 -4.45 28.57
N PHE A 40 10.86 -3.37 28.07
CA PHE A 40 11.70 -2.43 28.81
C PHE A 40 11.28 -0.99 28.49
N PRO A 41 10.22 -0.47 29.14
CA PRO A 41 9.65 0.86 28.81
C PRO A 41 10.65 2.02 28.85
N ALA A 42 11.75 1.88 29.61
CA ALA A 42 12.82 2.88 29.65
C ALA A 42 13.50 3.09 28.29
N ILE A 43 13.37 2.16 27.34
CA ILE A 43 13.94 2.30 25.98
C ILE A 43 13.23 3.42 25.23
N ASN A 44 11.94 3.66 25.46
CA ASN A 44 11.21 4.78 24.85
C ASN A 44 11.82 6.16 25.16
N THR A 45 12.59 6.25 26.23
CA THR A 45 13.23 7.50 26.70
C THR A 45 14.76 7.43 26.67
N ILE A 46 15.35 6.40 26.08
CA ILE A 46 16.80 6.18 26.07
C ILE A 46 17.55 7.33 25.41
N PHE A 47 16.92 8.03 24.47
CA PHE A 47 17.46 9.21 23.79
C PHE A 47 17.07 10.52 24.52
N GLY A 48 16.56 10.45 25.76
CA GLY A 48 16.11 11.58 26.55
C GLY A 48 14.73 12.10 26.13
N ASP A 49 14.35 13.24 26.69
CA ASP A 49 13.07 13.91 26.37
C ASP A 49 13.17 14.80 25.09
N GLY A 50 14.15 14.52 24.25
CA GLY A 50 14.41 15.31 23.03
C GLY A 50 13.65 14.81 21.81
N ALA A 51 13.82 15.54 20.69
CA ALA A 51 13.13 15.27 19.42
C ALA A 51 13.31 13.82 18.94
N ILE A 52 14.44 13.16 19.18
CA ILE A 52 14.65 11.76 18.74
C ILE A 52 13.69 10.82 19.45
N ALA A 53 13.48 10.98 20.76
CA ALA A 53 12.53 10.16 21.52
C ALA A 53 11.08 10.37 21.02
N GLU A 54 10.73 11.59 20.63
CA GLU A 54 9.43 11.87 20.03
C GLU A 54 9.19 11.08 18.74
N TYR A 55 10.20 10.94 17.89
CA TYR A 55 10.09 10.23 16.62
C TYR A 55 10.23 8.70 16.73
N THR A 56 10.87 8.20 17.78
CA THR A 56 11.20 6.78 17.95
C THR A 56 10.43 6.08 19.08
N ASN A 57 9.40 6.70 19.60
CA ASN A 57 8.56 6.07 20.63
C ASN A 57 7.68 4.96 20.05
N PHE A 58 7.22 4.07 20.93
CA PHE A 58 6.38 2.93 20.58
C PHE A 58 5.21 3.28 19.66
N SER A 59 4.49 4.37 19.93
CA SER A 59 3.28 4.72 19.18
C SER A 59 3.58 5.03 17.70
N ARG A 60 4.72 5.64 17.41
CA ARG A 60 5.16 5.93 16.04
C ARG A 60 5.69 4.69 15.34
N LEU A 61 6.58 3.97 16.04
CA LEU A 61 7.20 2.78 15.48
C LEU A 61 6.20 1.64 15.27
N ARG A 62 5.16 1.52 16.11
CA ARG A 62 4.11 0.51 15.93
C ARG A 62 3.40 0.65 14.58
N VAL A 63 2.97 1.85 14.24
CA VAL A 63 2.31 2.11 12.95
C VAL A 63 3.27 1.85 11.80
N LEU A 64 4.50 2.37 11.90
CA LEU A 64 5.53 2.14 10.89
C LEU A 64 5.81 0.65 10.67
N HIS A 65 5.91 -0.15 11.75
CA HIS A 65 6.05 -1.60 11.66
C HIS A 65 4.88 -2.23 10.91
N THR A 66 3.66 -1.93 11.33
CA THR A 66 2.45 -2.53 10.79
C THR A 66 2.29 -2.24 9.30
N ASP A 67 2.42 -0.98 8.92
CA ASP A 67 2.28 -0.56 7.53
C ASP A 67 3.41 -1.08 6.64
N SER A 68 4.63 -1.11 7.15
CA SER A 68 5.76 -1.71 6.43
C SER A 68 5.55 -3.20 6.17
N VAL A 69 4.96 -3.93 7.11
CA VAL A 69 4.70 -5.37 6.93
C VAL A 69 3.50 -5.60 6.02
N ILE A 70 2.37 -4.93 6.26
CA ILE A 70 1.15 -5.17 5.48
C ILE A 70 1.30 -4.62 4.06
N TYR A 71 1.63 -3.36 3.94
CA TYR A 71 1.72 -2.72 2.63
C TYR A 71 3.11 -2.88 2.01
N GLY A 72 4.16 -2.55 2.73
CA GLY A 72 5.51 -2.61 2.20
C GLY A 72 5.95 -4.02 1.80
N PHE A 73 5.67 -5.04 2.59
CA PHE A 73 6.05 -6.43 2.32
C PHE A 73 4.95 -7.20 1.60
N VAL A 74 3.80 -7.43 2.25
CA VAL A 74 2.78 -8.35 1.73
C VAL A 74 2.15 -7.82 0.45
N LEU A 75 1.68 -6.58 0.43
CA LEU A 75 1.02 -6.01 -0.75
C LEU A 75 1.99 -5.85 -1.94
N SER A 76 3.25 -5.47 -1.68
CA SER A 76 4.28 -5.48 -2.73
C SER A 76 4.52 -6.90 -3.29
N GLY A 77 4.44 -7.92 -2.43
CA GLY A 77 4.46 -9.32 -2.85
C GLY A 77 3.28 -9.67 -3.76
N VAL A 78 2.07 -9.24 -3.41
CA VAL A 78 0.87 -9.41 -4.25
C VAL A 78 1.04 -8.73 -5.61
N PHE A 79 1.55 -7.50 -5.65
CA PHE A 79 1.83 -6.81 -6.91
C PHE A 79 2.90 -7.51 -7.74
N SER A 80 3.98 -7.99 -7.10
CA SER A 80 5.01 -8.77 -7.77
C SER A 80 4.44 -10.03 -8.41
N THR A 81 3.65 -10.79 -7.65
CA THR A 81 3.03 -12.03 -8.14
C THR A 81 2.03 -11.75 -9.26
N TRP A 82 1.27 -10.65 -9.21
CA TRP A 82 0.41 -10.23 -10.33
C TRP A 82 1.22 -10.05 -11.62
N TYR A 83 2.30 -9.26 -11.59
CA TYR A 83 3.12 -9.00 -12.77
C TYR A 83 3.88 -10.25 -13.26
N TYR A 84 4.04 -11.27 -12.45
CA TYR A 84 4.60 -12.55 -12.83
C TYR A 84 3.53 -13.53 -13.33
N VAL A 85 2.56 -13.86 -12.48
CA VAL A 85 1.53 -14.87 -12.73
C VAL A 85 0.60 -14.43 -13.84
N GLY A 86 0.16 -13.17 -13.84
CA GLY A 86 -0.77 -12.63 -14.82
C GLY A 86 -0.27 -12.82 -16.26
N GLN A 87 0.99 -12.51 -16.55
CA GLN A 87 1.56 -12.72 -17.87
C GLN A 87 1.56 -14.19 -18.28
N ARG A 88 1.98 -15.10 -17.38
CA ARG A 88 2.12 -16.52 -17.67
C ARG A 88 0.78 -17.22 -17.87
N VAL A 89 -0.17 -16.94 -16.99
CA VAL A 89 -1.49 -17.59 -17.00
C VAL A 89 -2.35 -17.07 -18.15
N LEU A 90 -2.24 -15.78 -18.47
CA LEU A 90 -2.95 -15.17 -19.60
C LEU A 90 -2.23 -15.36 -20.95
N LYS A 91 -1.01 -15.91 -20.92
CA LYS A 91 -0.15 -16.12 -22.10
C LYS A 91 0.07 -14.84 -22.90
N VAL A 92 0.40 -13.76 -22.22
CA VAL A 92 0.67 -12.44 -22.81
C VAL A 92 1.84 -11.78 -22.10
N SER A 93 2.71 -11.11 -22.85
CA SER A 93 3.83 -10.37 -22.29
C SER A 93 3.49 -8.90 -22.13
N MET A 94 3.89 -8.29 -21.02
CA MET A 94 3.79 -6.82 -20.85
C MET A 94 4.61 -6.09 -21.92
N ALA A 95 5.72 -6.65 -22.37
CA ALA A 95 6.57 -6.07 -23.41
C ALA A 95 5.86 -5.90 -24.77
N GLU A 96 4.74 -6.59 -24.97
CA GLU A 96 3.93 -6.44 -26.19
C GLU A 96 3.18 -5.09 -26.25
N SER A 97 3.08 -4.37 -25.12
CA SER A 97 2.42 -3.08 -25.04
C SER A 97 3.25 -2.06 -24.26
N LYS A 98 3.71 -1.01 -24.97
CA LYS A 98 4.42 0.11 -24.35
C LYS A 98 3.57 0.78 -23.26
N ALA A 99 2.25 0.83 -23.45
CA ALA A 99 1.32 1.39 -22.46
C ALA A 99 1.30 0.55 -21.17
N LEU A 100 1.24 -0.79 -21.26
CA LEU A 100 1.28 -1.66 -20.10
C LEU A 100 2.62 -1.60 -19.37
N MET A 101 3.73 -1.52 -20.09
CA MET A 101 5.05 -1.31 -19.48
C MET A 101 5.10 0.02 -18.74
N PHE A 102 4.61 1.10 -19.35
CA PHE A 102 4.54 2.40 -18.67
C PHE A 102 3.66 2.35 -17.41
N ILE A 103 2.46 1.75 -17.50
CA ILE A 103 1.55 1.57 -16.37
C ILE A 103 2.24 0.78 -15.24
N GLY A 104 2.94 -0.30 -15.56
CA GLY A 104 3.64 -1.12 -14.58
C GLY A 104 4.74 -0.34 -13.85
N TYR A 105 5.57 0.40 -14.57
CA TYR A 105 6.61 1.24 -13.96
C TYR A 105 6.02 2.43 -13.19
N ALA A 106 4.99 3.09 -13.72
CA ALA A 106 4.30 4.17 -13.02
C ALA A 106 3.68 3.66 -11.71
N HIS A 107 3.02 2.48 -11.74
CA HIS A 107 2.48 1.83 -10.56
C HIS A 107 3.57 1.63 -9.49
N PHE A 108 4.71 1.06 -9.87
CA PHE A 108 5.81 0.82 -8.96
C PHE A 108 6.34 2.11 -8.35
N TRP A 109 6.68 3.11 -9.16
CA TRP A 109 7.31 4.32 -8.66
C TRP A 109 6.38 5.19 -7.83
N ILE A 110 5.11 5.33 -8.25
CA ILE A 110 4.12 6.08 -7.45
C ILE A 110 3.89 5.38 -6.11
N TYR A 111 3.83 4.04 -6.11
CA TYR A 111 3.73 3.28 -4.87
C TYR A 111 4.93 3.47 -3.94
N MET A 112 6.15 3.45 -4.45
CA MET A 112 7.36 3.68 -3.65
C MET A 112 7.44 5.13 -3.13
N ILE A 113 7.04 6.11 -3.93
CA ILE A 113 6.95 7.50 -3.49
C ILE A 113 5.90 7.63 -2.37
N ALA A 114 4.73 7.04 -2.53
CA ALA A 114 3.70 7.03 -1.49
C ALA A 114 4.21 6.38 -0.19
N ALA A 115 4.91 5.25 -0.28
CA ALA A 115 5.53 4.60 0.88
C ALA A 115 6.56 5.50 1.59
N LEU A 116 7.39 6.21 0.84
CA LEU A 116 8.36 7.16 1.40
C LEU A 116 7.66 8.34 2.09
N VAL A 117 6.64 8.92 1.45
CA VAL A 117 5.86 10.03 2.03
C VAL A 117 5.15 9.56 3.30
N LEU A 118 4.61 8.34 3.32
CA LEU A 118 4.03 7.73 4.51
C LEU A 118 5.03 7.70 5.67
N VAL A 119 6.22 7.15 5.46
CA VAL A 119 7.26 7.08 6.50
C VAL A 119 7.56 8.46 7.07
N ILE A 120 7.72 9.46 6.20
CA ILE A 120 7.97 10.85 6.62
C ILE A 120 6.78 11.40 7.42
N SER A 121 5.55 11.20 6.95
CA SER A 121 4.33 11.70 7.62
C SER A 121 4.15 11.07 9.00
N LEU A 122 4.43 9.77 9.15
CA LEU A 122 4.39 9.08 10.43
C LEU A 122 5.39 9.65 11.42
N PHE A 123 6.63 9.88 11.02
CA PHE A 123 7.64 10.51 11.87
C PHE A 123 7.25 11.95 12.26
N MET A 124 6.65 12.70 11.36
CA MET A 124 6.18 14.06 11.62
C MET A 124 4.87 14.13 12.42
N GLY A 125 4.20 13.00 12.64
CA GLY A 125 2.90 12.95 13.31
C GLY A 125 1.73 13.47 12.48
N VAL A 126 1.90 13.50 11.17
CA VAL A 126 0.87 13.88 10.21
C VAL A 126 0.08 12.62 9.85
N THR A 127 -0.91 12.31 10.66
CA THR A 127 -1.67 11.05 10.54
C THR A 127 -3.11 11.22 11.00
N GLN A 128 -4.00 10.38 10.47
CA GLN A 128 -5.35 10.18 10.97
C GLN A 128 -5.41 9.05 12.01
N SER A 129 -6.50 8.97 12.76
CA SER A 129 -6.74 7.92 13.76
C SER A 129 -7.42 6.67 13.17
N LYS A 130 -7.14 6.33 11.91
CA LYS A 130 -7.69 5.13 11.26
C LYS A 130 -6.63 4.04 11.19
N GLU A 131 -6.82 2.96 11.91
CA GLU A 131 -5.91 1.81 11.93
C GLU A 131 -5.74 1.23 10.52
N TYR A 132 -4.51 1.01 10.09
CA TYR A 132 -4.10 0.58 8.75
C TYR A 132 -4.45 1.56 7.61
N ALA A 133 -4.80 2.79 7.94
CA ALA A 133 -5.16 3.83 6.99
C ALA A 133 -4.88 5.21 7.61
N GLU A 134 -3.73 5.32 8.25
CA GLU A 134 -3.33 6.50 9.02
C GLU A 134 -2.98 7.71 8.16
N PHE A 135 -3.14 7.60 6.85
CA PHE A 135 -2.77 8.65 5.89
C PHE A 135 -3.71 9.85 5.96
N GLU A 136 -3.16 11.02 5.70
CA GLU A 136 -3.96 12.21 5.42
C GLU A 136 -4.38 12.24 3.95
N TRP A 137 -5.45 12.94 3.63
CA TRP A 137 -6.14 12.94 2.35
C TRP A 137 -5.25 13.12 1.09
N PRO A 138 -4.15 13.90 1.10
CA PRO A 138 -3.32 14.01 -0.11
C PRO A 138 -2.62 12.69 -0.46
N LEU A 139 -2.21 11.93 0.56
CA LEU A 139 -1.58 10.62 0.35
C LEU A 139 -2.63 9.57 -0.05
N ASP A 140 -3.84 9.64 0.47
CA ASP A 140 -4.97 8.79 0.06
C ASP A 140 -5.29 8.95 -1.43
N LEU A 141 -5.21 10.18 -1.97
CA LEU A 141 -5.33 10.39 -3.42
C LEU A 141 -4.19 9.71 -4.19
N GLY A 142 -2.96 9.79 -3.68
CA GLY A 142 -1.80 9.08 -4.26
C GLY A 142 -2.01 7.57 -4.28
N ILE A 143 -2.50 6.99 -3.19
CA ILE A 143 -2.81 5.55 -3.09
C ILE A 143 -3.97 5.17 -4.00
N THR A 144 -4.97 6.05 -4.15
CA THR A 144 -6.04 5.86 -5.14
C THR A 144 -5.49 5.72 -6.57
N ILE A 145 -4.50 6.54 -6.93
CA ILE A 145 -3.82 6.42 -8.24
C ILE A 145 -3.09 5.08 -8.35
N VAL A 146 -2.45 4.60 -7.30
CA VAL A 146 -1.83 3.25 -7.27
C VAL A 146 -2.86 2.17 -7.59
N TRP A 147 -4.04 2.19 -6.95
CA TRP A 147 -5.12 1.25 -7.26
C TRP A 147 -5.59 1.34 -8.70
N LEU A 148 -5.78 2.54 -9.24
CA LEU A 148 -6.18 2.74 -10.63
C LEU A 148 -5.15 2.18 -11.62
N LEU A 149 -3.85 2.38 -11.37
CA LEU A 149 -2.78 1.84 -12.21
C LEU A 149 -2.73 0.31 -12.14
N TRP A 150 -2.90 -0.28 -10.95
CA TRP A 150 -2.99 -1.73 -10.82
C TRP A 150 -4.20 -2.29 -11.54
N GLY A 151 -5.38 -1.71 -11.36
CA GLY A 151 -6.60 -2.08 -12.08
C GLY A 151 -6.45 -1.96 -13.61
N ALA A 152 -5.81 -0.89 -14.08
CA ALA A 152 -5.50 -0.71 -15.51
C ALA A 152 -4.55 -1.81 -16.02
N SER A 153 -3.56 -2.24 -15.24
CA SER A 153 -2.68 -3.35 -15.60
C SER A 153 -3.44 -4.68 -15.66
N ILE A 154 -4.38 -4.92 -14.73
CA ILE A 154 -5.26 -6.10 -14.72
C ILE A 154 -6.13 -6.11 -15.98
N ALA A 155 -6.84 -5.03 -16.23
CA ALA A 155 -7.71 -4.91 -17.39
C ALA A 155 -6.93 -5.05 -18.70
N GLY A 156 -5.77 -4.43 -18.80
CA GLY A 156 -4.92 -4.47 -19.98
C GLY A 156 -4.39 -5.88 -20.30
N LEU A 157 -3.84 -6.58 -19.29
CA LEU A 157 -3.35 -7.96 -19.51
C LEU A 157 -4.50 -8.92 -19.84
N ILE A 158 -5.65 -8.79 -19.19
CA ILE A 158 -6.85 -9.58 -19.50
C ILE A 158 -7.36 -9.27 -20.91
N GLY A 159 -7.36 -8.00 -21.32
CA GLY A 159 -7.79 -7.58 -22.67
C GLY A 159 -6.91 -8.15 -23.78
N MET A 160 -5.62 -8.33 -23.52
CA MET A 160 -4.65 -8.88 -24.49
C MET A 160 -4.47 -10.39 -24.38
N ARG A 161 -5.16 -11.07 -23.47
CA ARG A 161 -4.96 -12.49 -23.18
C ARG A 161 -5.12 -13.37 -24.41
N ARG A 162 -4.26 -14.40 -24.51
CA ARG A 162 -4.36 -15.47 -25.49
C ARG A 162 -5.05 -16.71 -24.93
N GLU A 163 -5.10 -16.85 -23.60
CA GLU A 163 -5.83 -17.90 -22.94
C GLU A 163 -7.32 -17.50 -22.82
N LYS A 164 -8.20 -18.37 -23.31
CA LYS A 164 -9.65 -18.09 -23.32
C LYS A 164 -10.28 -18.17 -21.93
N THR A 165 -9.83 -19.14 -21.15
CA THR A 165 -10.35 -19.41 -19.80
C THR A 165 -9.57 -18.59 -18.78
N LEU A 166 -10.25 -17.90 -17.90
CA LEU A 166 -9.61 -17.23 -16.76
C LEU A 166 -9.40 -18.27 -15.65
N TYR A 167 -8.16 -18.44 -15.25
CA TYR A 167 -7.81 -19.27 -14.10
C TYR A 167 -8.31 -18.63 -12.80
N VAL A 168 -8.50 -19.45 -11.77
CA VAL A 168 -9.00 -19.00 -10.47
C VAL A 168 -8.13 -17.89 -9.86
N SER A 169 -6.82 -17.94 -10.02
CA SER A 169 -5.90 -16.92 -9.56
C SER A 169 -6.20 -15.53 -10.16
N ILE A 170 -6.63 -15.45 -11.41
CA ILE A 170 -7.00 -14.17 -12.05
C ILE A 170 -8.28 -13.61 -11.41
N TRP A 171 -9.25 -14.47 -11.08
CA TRP A 171 -10.45 -14.05 -10.38
C TRP A 171 -10.13 -13.51 -8.98
N TYR A 172 -9.18 -14.10 -8.27
CA TYR A 172 -8.74 -13.58 -6.98
C TYR A 172 -8.04 -12.23 -7.10
N TYR A 173 -7.17 -12.00 -8.09
CA TYR A 173 -6.60 -10.68 -8.32
C TYR A 173 -7.64 -9.61 -8.65
N ILE A 174 -8.66 -9.95 -9.46
CA ILE A 174 -9.78 -9.05 -9.74
C ILE A 174 -10.56 -8.75 -8.46
N ALA A 175 -10.90 -9.77 -7.68
CA ALA A 175 -11.63 -9.62 -6.43
C ALA A 175 -10.84 -8.78 -5.41
N THR A 176 -9.56 -9.05 -5.25
CA THR A 176 -8.67 -8.28 -4.36
C THR A 176 -8.60 -6.82 -4.79
N PHE A 177 -8.40 -6.56 -6.09
CA PHE A 177 -8.38 -5.19 -6.61
C PHE A 177 -9.69 -4.45 -6.31
N LEU A 178 -10.83 -5.02 -6.68
CA LEU A 178 -12.14 -4.38 -6.49
C LEU A 178 -12.44 -4.17 -5.01
N ALA A 179 -12.19 -5.18 -4.18
CA ALA A 179 -12.48 -5.10 -2.76
C ALA A 179 -11.59 -4.05 -2.08
N VAL A 180 -10.27 -4.14 -2.22
CA VAL A 180 -9.35 -3.27 -1.47
C VAL A 180 -9.40 -1.83 -1.97
N ALA A 181 -9.56 -1.60 -3.28
CA ALA A 181 -9.75 -0.25 -3.81
C ALA A 181 -11.03 0.40 -3.26
N MET A 182 -12.16 -0.33 -3.24
CA MET A 182 -13.42 0.16 -2.68
C MET A 182 -13.31 0.39 -1.17
N LEU A 183 -12.69 -0.54 -0.44
CA LEU A 183 -12.48 -0.45 1.00
C LEU A 183 -11.65 0.80 1.34
N HIS A 184 -10.53 1.02 0.64
CA HIS A 184 -9.69 2.19 0.83
C HIS A 184 -10.45 3.50 0.56
N LEU A 185 -11.10 3.60 -0.61
CA LEU A 185 -11.84 4.81 -0.98
C LEU A 185 -12.91 5.17 0.05
N LEU A 186 -13.72 4.20 0.48
CA LEU A 186 -14.83 4.48 1.39
C LEU A 186 -14.34 4.74 2.82
N ASN A 187 -13.33 4.00 3.29
CA ASN A 187 -12.80 4.20 4.63
C ASN A 187 -12.16 5.58 4.80
N ASN A 188 -11.42 6.03 3.78
CA ASN A 188 -10.63 7.25 3.85
C ASN A 188 -11.35 8.50 3.32
N LEU A 189 -12.69 8.44 3.19
CA LEU A 189 -13.47 9.63 2.90
C LEU A 189 -13.30 10.65 4.02
N ALA A 190 -12.69 11.78 3.67
CA ALA A 190 -12.35 12.82 4.60
C ALA A 190 -12.71 14.21 4.04
N ILE A 191 -12.97 15.14 4.92
CA ILE A 191 -13.24 16.54 4.58
C ILE A 191 -11.96 17.31 4.92
N PRO A 192 -11.24 17.85 3.93
CA PRO A 192 -10.08 18.69 4.20
C PRO A 192 -10.48 19.89 5.06
N THR A 193 -9.71 20.11 6.13
CA THR A 193 -9.94 21.23 7.05
C THR A 193 -8.83 22.24 6.87
N TYR A 194 -9.21 23.46 6.59
CA TYR A 194 -8.29 24.59 6.57
C TYR A 194 -8.69 25.59 7.65
N PHE A 195 -7.95 25.59 8.73
CA PHE A 195 -8.07 26.61 9.76
C PHE A 195 -6.96 27.64 9.57
N ALA A 196 -7.30 28.87 9.31
CA ALA A 196 -6.33 29.96 9.09
C ALA A 196 -5.38 30.16 10.28
N SER A 197 -5.76 29.69 11.47
CA SER A 197 -4.94 29.70 12.69
C SER A 197 -3.72 28.76 12.65
N ASP A 198 -3.74 27.74 11.79
CA ASP A 198 -2.78 26.63 11.86
C ASP A 198 -1.59 26.83 10.90
N GLY A 199 -1.56 27.94 10.16
CA GLY A 199 -0.47 28.28 9.24
C GLY A 199 -0.51 27.51 7.91
N ILE A 200 0.56 27.64 7.12
CA ILE A 200 0.65 27.09 5.76
C ILE A 200 0.58 25.54 5.73
N GLY A 201 0.90 24.87 6.83
CA GLY A 201 0.86 23.40 6.93
C GLY A 201 -0.54 22.79 7.11
N ALA A 202 -1.56 23.59 7.42
CA ALA A 202 -2.90 23.08 7.75
C ALA A 202 -3.67 22.48 6.56
N TRP A 203 -3.27 22.76 5.34
CA TRP A 203 -3.97 22.30 4.12
C TRP A 203 -4.03 20.79 3.96
N TYR A 204 -3.12 20.04 4.59
CA TYR A 204 -3.11 18.57 4.51
C TYR A 204 -3.97 17.90 5.57
N HIS A 205 -4.41 18.60 6.61
CA HIS A 205 -5.27 18.03 7.64
C HIS A 205 -6.69 17.83 7.15
N SER A 206 -7.31 16.80 7.69
CA SER A 206 -8.70 16.47 7.37
C SER A 206 -9.41 15.87 8.59
N VAL A 207 -10.73 15.82 8.49
CA VAL A 207 -11.57 15.09 9.46
C VAL A 207 -12.35 14.02 8.71
N SER A 208 -12.55 12.89 9.36
CA SER A 208 -13.33 11.79 8.78
C SER A 208 -14.73 12.27 8.39
N MET A 209 -15.23 11.77 7.26
CA MET A 209 -16.61 11.98 6.82
C MET A 209 -17.62 11.28 7.73
N TYR A 210 -17.17 10.31 8.49
CA TYR A 210 -17.95 9.54 9.45
C TYR A 210 -17.74 10.05 10.86
N ALA A 211 -18.74 9.89 11.73
CA ALA A 211 -18.68 10.35 13.10
C ALA A 211 -19.10 9.26 14.10
N GLY A 212 -18.51 9.28 15.27
CA GLY A 212 -18.84 8.40 16.38
C GLY A 212 -18.74 6.92 16.03
N THR A 213 -19.75 6.14 16.37
CA THR A 213 -19.80 4.69 16.13
C THR A 213 -19.69 4.34 14.64
N ASN A 214 -20.21 5.17 13.74
CA ASN A 214 -20.15 4.91 12.31
C ASN A 214 -18.69 4.97 11.79
N ASP A 215 -17.88 5.86 12.32
CA ASP A 215 -16.46 5.93 11.95
C ASP A 215 -15.73 4.66 12.36
N ALA A 216 -15.95 4.18 13.58
CA ALA A 216 -15.38 2.92 14.05
C ALA A 216 -15.84 1.70 13.24
N LEU A 217 -17.13 1.64 12.86
CA LEU A 217 -17.66 0.56 12.04
C LEU A 217 -17.07 0.54 10.64
N VAL A 218 -16.92 1.70 10.00
CA VAL A 218 -16.33 1.81 8.66
C VAL A 218 -14.85 1.46 8.72
N GLN A 219 -14.13 1.96 9.73
CA GLN A 219 -12.71 1.65 9.92
C GLN A 219 -12.47 0.15 10.10
N TRP A 220 -13.28 -0.55 10.91
CA TRP A 220 -13.10 -1.98 11.10
C TRP A 220 -13.69 -2.84 9.98
N TRP A 221 -14.69 -2.34 9.26
CA TRP A 221 -15.08 -2.94 7.99
C TRP A 221 -13.93 -2.90 6.98
N PHE A 222 -13.21 -1.78 6.88
CA PHE A 222 -11.97 -1.70 6.12
C PHE A 222 -10.89 -2.64 6.66
N GLY A 223 -10.53 -2.51 7.94
CA GLY A 223 -9.41 -3.25 8.54
C GLY A 223 -9.56 -4.77 8.41
N HIS A 224 -10.74 -5.31 8.73
CA HIS A 224 -11.01 -6.75 8.62
C HIS A 224 -10.98 -7.23 7.16
N ASN A 225 -11.67 -6.54 6.27
CA ASN A 225 -11.79 -6.99 4.89
C ASN A 225 -10.51 -6.74 4.07
N ALA A 226 -9.76 -5.67 4.34
CA ALA A 226 -8.47 -5.44 3.70
C ALA A 226 -7.49 -6.57 4.03
N VAL A 227 -7.41 -6.95 5.31
CA VAL A 227 -6.58 -8.10 5.74
C VAL A 227 -7.06 -9.39 5.07
N ALA A 228 -8.37 -9.65 5.01
CA ALA A 228 -8.92 -10.83 4.36
C ALA A 228 -8.51 -10.93 2.89
N PHE A 229 -8.65 -9.84 2.12
CA PHE A 229 -8.31 -9.84 0.70
C PHE A 229 -6.82 -9.74 0.38
N VAL A 230 -6.00 -9.18 1.26
CA VAL A 230 -4.55 -9.06 1.04
C VAL A 230 -3.79 -10.30 1.53
N LEU A 231 -4.25 -10.93 2.62
CA LEU A 231 -3.54 -12.04 3.26
C LEU A 231 -4.15 -13.42 3.01
N THR A 232 -5.43 -13.50 2.60
CA THR A 232 -6.14 -14.79 2.53
C THR A 232 -6.50 -15.18 1.10
N THR A 233 -6.61 -14.26 0.17
CA THR A 233 -6.86 -14.53 -1.25
C THR A 233 -5.58 -14.52 -2.04
#